data_96b25df964c39fcf3946d04e006d9bf6
#
_entry.id   96b25df964c39fcf3946d04e006d9bf6
#
_cell.length_a   1.000
_cell.length_b   1.000
_cell.length_c   1.000
_cell.angle_alpha   90.00
_cell.angle_beta   90.00
_cell.angle_gamma   90.00
#
_symmetry.space_group_name_H-M   'P 1'
#
loop_
_entity.id
_entity.type
_entity.pdbx_description
1 polymer ?
#
loop_
_entity_poly.entity_id
_entity_poly.type
_entity_poly.pdbx_seq_one_letter_code
_entity_poly.pdbx_strand_id
1 'polypeptide(L)'
;GKKLPKTDVAIQYGSMPAWWPGAPATLTAPKREAYSFKVRYEKDENDLYDVIVDCFVNGKKVAPEIREYMNYTLDGENLDQFGYVTEKDINFDGIPDLIVNTGMTTHAQNTQVAYVWNPVTLQFYRVEAFENMVEPSFDEEQKEISTVVRDGYEYVVYETYKWKNGVLKQVSSKREKLFDDDNGD
;
A
#
# COMPACT_ATOMS: atom_id res chain seq x y z
N GLY A 1 -18.15 8.26 5.63
CA GLY A 1 -17.65 6.89 5.36
C GLY A 1 -16.75 6.44 6.49
N LYS A 2 -16.74 5.14 6.78
CA LYS A 2 -15.80 4.59 7.78
C LYS A 2 -14.53 4.19 7.03
N LYS A 3 -13.36 4.62 7.50
CA LYS A 3 -12.08 4.04 7.05
C LYS A 3 -12.09 2.55 7.35
N LEU A 4 -11.46 1.77 6.46
CA LEU A 4 -11.14 0.38 6.81
C LEU A 4 -10.29 0.38 8.09
N PRO A 5 -10.49 -0.59 8.98
CA PRO A 5 -9.73 -0.61 10.22
C PRO A 5 -8.23 -0.71 9.91
N LYS A 6 -7.45 0.15 10.56
CA LYS A 6 -5.99 0.06 10.60
C LYS A 6 -5.61 -1.07 11.53
N THR A 7 -5.75 -2.28 11.08
CA THR A 7 -5.40 -3.45 11.89
C THR A 7 -4.41 -4.30 11.15
N ASP A 8 -3.56 -4.91 11.91
CA ASP A 8 -2.71 -5.99 11.44
C ASP A 8 -3.58 -7.04 10.74
N VAL A 9 -3.31 -7.29 9.48
CA VAL A 9 -4.07 -8.22 8.66
C VAL A 9 -4.17 -9.61 9.33
N ALA A 10 -3.10 -10.06 10.01
CA ALA A 10 -3.10 -11.33 10.72
C ALA A 10 -4.07 -11.39 11.90
N ILE A 11 -4.31 -10.27 12.58
CA ILE A 11 -5.25 -10.21 13.71
C ILE A 11 -6.70 -10.34 13.24
N GLN A 12 -7.01 -9.79 12.08
CA GLN A 12 -8.39 -9.81 11.56
C GLN A 12 -8.83 -11.19 11.09
N TYR A 13 -7.91 -12.03 10.67
CA TYR A 13 -8.23 -13.36 10.19
C TYR A 13 -8.38 -14.40 11.29
N GLY A 14 -7.98 -14.11 12.52
CA GLY A 14 -7.96 -15.07 13.64
C GLY A 14 -7.03 -16.27 13.42
N SER A 15 -6.87 -16.70 12.17
CA SER A 15 -5.90 -17.68 11.70
C SER A 15 -5.54 -17.33 10.26
N MET A 16 -4.26 -17.48 9.89
CA MET A 16 -3.82 -17.25 8.52
C MET A 16 -4.56 -18.17 7.56
N PRO A 17 -5.10 -17.63 6.45
CA PRO A 17 -5.52 -18.48 5.35
C PRO A 17 -4.35 -19.34 4.86
N ALA A 18 -4.64 -20.56 4.53
CA ALA A 18 -3.64 -21.54 4.11
C ALA A 18 -2.82 -21.12 2.86
N TRP A 19 -3.36 -20.25 2.03
CA TRP A 19 -2.75 -19.72 0.81
C TRP A 19 -1.99 -18.40 1.02
N TRP A 20 -1.95 -17.88 2.25
CA TRP A 20 -1.21 -16.66 2.57
C TRP A 20 0.31 -16.88 2.42
N PRO A 21 1.12 -15.86 2.10
CA PRO A 21 2.57 -16.00 2.02
C PRO A 21 3.15 -16.67 3.28
N GLY A 22 3.88 -17.78 3.08
CA GLY A 22 4.39 -18.62 4.17
C GLY A 22 3.50 -19.81 4.54
N ALA A 23 2.33 -19.97 3.93
CA ALA A 23 1.53 -21.18 4.05
C ALA A 23 2.21 -22.39 3.37
N PRO A 24 1.92 -23.64 3.80
CA PRO A 24 2.42 -24.83 3.15
C PRO A 24 2.06 -24.87 1.66
N ALA A 25 3.01 -25.28 0.81
CA ALA A 25 2.86 -25.30 -0.65
C ALA A 25 1.73 -26.20 -1.18
N THR A 26 1.12 -27.03 -0.33
CA THR A 26 0.00 -27.93 -0.67
C THR A 26 -1.36 -27.24 -0.72
N LEU A 27 -1.45 -26.00 -0.30
CA LEU A 27 -2.71 -25.28 -0.22
C LEU A 27 -2.76 -24.17 -1.27
N THR A 28 -3.73 -24.26 -2.16
CA THR A 28 -3.94 -23.30 -3.26
C THR A 28 -4.83 -22.15 -2.81
N ALA A 29 -4.47 -20.93 -3.19
CA ALA A 29 -5.35 -19.78 -3.00
C ALA A 29 -6.70 -20.03 -3.66
N PRO A 30 -7.82 -19.65 -3.01
CA PRO A 30 -9.11 -19.68 -3.66
C PRO A 30 -9.09 -18.76 -4.89
N LYS A 31 -9.89 -19.08 -5.89
CA LYS A 31 -10.06 -18.19 -7.05
C LYS A 31 -10.55 -16.84 -6.55
N ARG A 32 -9.97 -15.77 -7.11
CA ARG A 32 -10.43 -14.41 -6.85
C ARG A 32 -11.92 -14.30 -7.18
N GLU A 33 -12.71 -13.86 -6.21
CA GLU A 33 -14.04 -13.35 -6.50
C GLU A 33 -13.91 -12.10 -7.41
N ALA A 34 -14.76 -11.99 -8.39
CA ALA A 34 -14.72 -10.85 -9.30
C ALA A 34 -15.03 -9.56 -8.54
N TYR A 35 -14.01 -8.75 -8.29
CA TYR A 35 -14.19 -7.41 -7.78
C TYR A 35 -13.93 -6.38 -8.87
N SER A 36 -14.56 -5.25 -8.72
CA SER A 36 -14.27 -4.03 -9.47
C SER A 36 -14.27 -2.86 -8.51
N PHE A 37 -13.68 -1.75 -8.91
CA PHE A 37 -13.68 -0.55 -8.11
C PHE A 37 -13.95 0.69 -8.96
N LYS A 38 -14.43 1.75 -8.30
CA LYS A 38 -14.57 3.09 -8.87
C LYS A 38 -13.88 4.07 -7.96
N VAL A 39 -13.10 4.96 -8.55
CA VAL A 39 -12.40 6.03 -7.82
C VAL A 39 -13.20 7.31 -7.98
N ARG A 40 -13.39 8.02 -6.88
CA ARG A 40 -13.96 9.38 -6.86
C ARG A 40 -13.18 10.23 -5.86
N TYR A 41 -13.31 11.54 -5.99
CA TYR A 41 -12.59 12.50 -5.18
C TYR A 41 -13.60 13.44 -4.52
N GLU A 42 -13.42 13.70 -3.23
CA GLU A 42 -14.23 14.67 -2.50
C GLU A 42 -13.31 15.76 -1.96
N LYS A 43 -13.63 17.01 -2.27
CA LYS A 43 -12.91 18.19 -1.81
C LYS A 43 -13.38 18.55 -0.41
N ASP A 44 -12.45 18.84 0.49
CA ASP A 44 -12.75 19.32 1.83
C ASP A 44 -12.85 20.86 1.88
N GLU A 45 -13.12 21.41 3.06
CA GLU A 45 -13.24 22.85 3.30
C GLU A 45 -11.92 23.63 3.14
N ASN A 46 -10.77 22.93 3.12
CA ASN A 46 -9.42 23.48 2.94
C ASN A 46 -8.89 23.32 1.51
N ASP A 47 -9.76 22.99 0.56
CA ASP A 47 -9.40 22.71 -0.82
C ASP A 47 -8.49 21.47 -1.03
N LEU A 48 -8.46 20.58 -0.05
CA LEU A 48 -7.76 19.30 -0.14
C LEU A 48 -8.72 18.18 -0.52
N TYR A 49 -8.19 17.09 -1.03
CA TYR A 49 -9.02 16.01 -1.55
C TYR A 49 -8.89 14.74 -0.72
N ASP A 50 -10.02 14.07 -0.55
CA ASP A 50 -10.08 12.65 -0.21
C ASP A 50 -10.15 11.82 -1.48
N VAL A 51 -9.30 10.81 -1.60
CA VAL A 51 -9.44 9.75 -2.59
C VAL A 51 -10.37 8.69 -2.02
N ILE A 52 -11.43 8.38 -2.73
CA ILE A 52 -12.44 7.42 -2.28
C ILE A 52 -12.52 6.29 -3.29
N VAL A 53 -12.37 5.05 -2.82
CA VAL A 53 -12.51 3.86 -3.63
C VAL A 53 -13.75 3.09 -3.18
N ASP A 54 -14.73 3.04 -4.06
CA ASP A 54 -15.93 2.23 -3.89
C ASP A 54 -15.66 0.86 -4.55
N CYS A 55 -15.70 -0.20 -3.76
CA CYS A 55 -15.45 -1.55 -4.22
C CYS A 55 -16.75 -2.32 -4.42
N PHE A 56 -16.77 -3.16 -5.44
CA PHE A 56 -17.94 -3.96 -5.81
C PHE A 56 -17.52 -5.42 -5.99
N VAL A 57 -18.34 -6.33 -5.52
CA VAL A 57 -18.20 -7.77 -5.78
C VAL A 57 -19.47 -8.24 -6.47
N ASN A 58 -19.32 -8.86 -7.65
CA ASN A 58 -20.45 -9.27 -8.49
C ASN A 58 -21.48 -8.15 -8.71
N GLY A 59 -20.99 -6.92 -8.91
CA GLY A 59 -21.81 -5.72 -9.14
C GLY A 59 -22.48 -5.13 -7.89
N LYS A 60 -22.28 -5.71 -6.71
CA LYS A 60 -22.79 -5.17 -5.43
C LYS A 60 -21.70 -4.44 -4.70
N LYS A 61 -22.00 -3.21 -4.24
CA LYS A 61 -21.07 -2.43 -3.42
C LYS A 61 -20.76 -3.17 -2.12
N VAL A 62 -19.48 -3.33 -1.82
CA VAL A 62 -19.00 -3.88 -0.55
C VAL A 62 -18.63 -2.73 0.38
N ALA A 63 -18.99 -2.88 1.64
CA ALA A 63 -18.67 -1.91 2.67
C ALA A 63 -17.56 -2.44 3.59
N PRO A 64 -16.76 -1.55 4.16
CA PRO A 64 -16.70 -0.10 3.99
C PRO A 64 -15.96 0.33 2.72
N GLU A 65 -16.23 1.56 2.25
CA GLU A 65 -15.43 2.19 1.21
C GLU A 65 -14.01 2.48 1.72
N ILE A 66 -13.03 2.49 0.82
CA ILE A 66 -11.69 3.00 1.10
C ILE A 66 -11.74 4.52 0.98
N ARG A 67 -11.19 5.23 1.98
CA ARG A 67 -11.07 6.69 1.96
C ARG A 67 -9.70 7.07 2.49
N GLU A 68 -8.92 7.78 1.68
CA GLU A 68 -7.61 8.29 2.05
C GLU A 68 -7.49 9.77 1.73
N TYR A 69 -6.88 10.48 2.67
CA TYR A 69 -6.62 11.89 2.55
C TYR A 69 -5.36 12.15 1.72
N MET A 70 -5.43 13.13 0.82
CA MET A 70 -4.29 13.57 0.03
C MET A 70 -3.62 14.76 0.70
N ASN A 71 -2.30 14.68 0.87
CA ASN A 71 -1.54 15.68 1.63
C ASN A 71 -1.05 16.88 0.82
N TYR A 72 -1.53 17.05 -0.42
CA TYR A 72 -1.23 18.23 -1.23
C TYR A 72 -2.45 18.64 -2.08
N THR A 73 -2.48 19.92 -2.43
CA THR A 73 -3.52 20.46 -3.31
C THR A 73 -3.22 20.08 -4.76
N LEU A 74 -4.23 19.58 -5.45
CA LEU A 74 -4.19 19.33 -6.87
C LEU A 74 -5.09 20.34 -7.57
N ASP A 75 -4.68 20.77 -8.76
CA ASP A 75 -5.61 21.42 -9.67
C ASP A 75 -6.66 20.39 -10.09
N GLY A 76 -7.91 20.61 -9.65
CA GLY A 76 -8.99 19.64 -9.73
C GLY A 76 -9.41 19.18 -11.13
N GLU A 77 -8.77 19.70 -12.19
CA GLU A 77 -9.16 19.41 -13.57
C GLU A 77 -8.61 18.08 -14.11
N ASN A 78 -7.64 17.43 -13.42
CA ASN A 78 -6.94 16.26 -13.96
C ASN A 78 -6.66 15.15 -12.95
N LEU A 79 -7.47 15.00 -11.91
CA LEU A 79 -7.26 14.01 -10.86
C LEU A 79 -7.14 12.58 -11.39
N ASP A 80 -7.95 12.20 -12.38
CA ASP A 80 -7.94 10.87 -12.96
C ASP A 80 -6.70 10.55 -13.82
N GLN A 81 -5.95 11.57 -14.27
CA GLN A 81 -4.78 11.38 -15.13
C GLN A 81 -3.53 10.94 -14.35
N PHE A 82 -3.50 11.08 -13.04
CA PHE A 82 -2.31 10.84 -12.24
C PHE A 82 -2.21 9.43 -11.65
N GLY A 83 -3.19 8.57 -11.90
CA GLY A 83 -3.13 7.16 -11.45
C GLY A 83 -3.03 7.03 -9.94
N TYR A 84 -3.85 7.74 -9.19
CA TYR A 84 -3.82 7.73 -7.72
C TYR A 84 -4.17 6.37 -7.11
N VAL A 85 -4.87 5.53 -7.83
CA VAL A 85 -5.19 4.16 -7.42
C VAL A 85 -4.66 3.20 -8.47
N THR A 86 -3.82 2.28 -8.06
CA THR A 86 -3.24 1.26 -8.94
C THR A 86 -3.44 -0.13 -8.36
N GLU A 87 -3.52 -1.12 -9.24
CA GLU A 87 -3.55 -2.53 -8.86
C GLU A 87 -2.14 -3.11 -8.83
N LYS A 88 -1.80 -3.80 -7.75
CA LYS A 88 -0.54 -4.55 -7.61
C LYS A 88 -0.74 -5.68 -6.61
N ASP A 89 -0.25 -6.86 -6.93
CA ASP A 89 -0.17 -7.97 -5.98
C ASP A 89 0.95 -7.65 -4.96
N ILE A 90 0.57 -7.15 -3.79
CA ILE A 90 1.53 -6.69 -2.77
C ILE A 90 1.86 -7.76 -1.74
N ASN A 91 1.06 -8.80 -1.63
CA ASN A 91 1.29 -9.92 -0.72
C ASN A 91 1.78 -11.18 -1.44
N PHE A 92 1.96 -11.11 -2.76
CA PHE A 92 2.46 -12.19 -3.62
C PHE A 92 1.60 -13.46 -3.59
N ASP A 93 0.29 -13.31 -3.50
CA ASP A 93 -0.69 -14.40 -3.51
C ASP A 93 -1.31 -14.66 -4.89
N GLY A 94 -0.95 -13.86 -5.88
CA GLY A 94 -1.47 -13.93 -7.25
C GLY A 94 -2.79 -13.18 -7.45
N ILE A 95 -3.28 -12.48 -6.43
CA ILE A 95 -4.50 -11.66 -6.50
C ILE A 95 -4.09 -10.19 -6.44
N PRO A 96 -4.49 -9.35 -7.40
CA PRO A 96 -4.19 -7.92 -7.34
C PRO A 96 -4.84 -7.27 -6.12
N ASP A 97 -4.07 -6.40 -5.49
CA ASP A 97 -4.44 -5.54 -4.37
C ASP A 97 -4.49 -4.09 -4.84
N LEU A 98 -4.76 -3.14 -3.96
CA LEU A 98 -4.81 -1.72 -4.30
C LEU A 98 -3.71 -0.93 -3.59
N ILE A 99 -3.06 -0.05 -4.36
CA ILE A 99 -2.17 0.98 -3.85
C ILE A 99 -2.83 2.33 -4.13
N VAL A 100 -2.91 3.18 -3.10
CA VAL A 100 -3.45 4.53 -3.19
C VAL A 100 -2.33 5.52 -2.92
N ASN A 101 -2.03 6.38 -3.89
CA ASN A 101 -1.11 7.50 -3.69
C ASN A 101 -1.77 8.55 -2.82
N THR A 102 -1.08 9.01 -1.79
CA THR A 102 -1.61 9.97 -0.80
C THR A 102 -0.89 11.31 -0.84
N GLY A 103 0.15 11.43 -1.65
CA GLY A 103 0.88 12.68 -1.81
C GLY A 103 2.39 12.51 -1.89
N MET A 104 3.12 13.47 -1.33
CA MET A 104 4.58 13.48 -1.34
C MET A 104 5.16 13.89 0.02
N THR A 105 6.37 13.42 0.27
CA THR A 105 7.20 13.92 1.38
C THR A 105 7.79 15.29 1.04
N THR A 106 8.39 15.95 2.02
CA THR A 106 9.15 17.21 1.83
C THR A 106 10.34 17.05 0.88
N HIS A 107 10.79 15.82 0.63
CA HIS A 107 11.86 15.50 -0.32
C HIS A 107 11.33 15.06 -1.69
N ALA A 108 10.07 15.39 -2.01
CA ALA A 108 9.40 15.05 -3.26
C ALA A 108 9.37 13.55 -3.59
N GLN A 109 9.34 12.69 -2.56
CA GLN A 109 9.11 11.26 -2.70
C GLN A 109 7.63 10.94 -2.50
N ASN A 110 7.06 10.14 -3.39
CA ASN A 110 5.64 9.80 -3.34
C ASN A 110 5.31 8.92 -2.12
N THR A 111 4.27 9.29 -1.40
CA THR A 111 3.70 8.53 -0.30
C THR A 111 2.52 7.70 -0.76
N GLN A 112 2.37 6.52 -0.17
CA GLN A 112 1.36 5.56 -0.58
C GLN A 112 0.78 4.83 0.63
N VAL A 113 -0.43 4.35 0.47
CA VAL A 113 -1.04 3.33 1.34
C VAL A 113 -1.46 2.14 0.50
N ALA A 114 -1.55 0.99 1.10
CA ALA A 114 -1.92 -0.23 0.40
C ALA A 114 -3.03 -0.98 1.12
N TYR A 115 -3.82 -1.69 0.34
CA TYR A 115 -4.97 -2.46 0.79
C TYR A 115 -4.92 -3.84 0.14
N VAL A 116 -4.82 -4.88 0.96
CA VAL A 116 -4.84 -6.28 0.52
C VAL A 116 -6.27 -6.77 0.40
N TRP A 117 -6.59 -7.39 -0.73
CA TRP A 117 -7.86 -8.05 -0.94
C TRP A 117 -7.93 -9.40 -0.24
N ASN A 118 -8.98 -9.62 0.52
CA ASN A 118 -9.29 -10.92 1.10
C ASN A 118 -10.47 -11.57 0.36
N PRO A 119 -10.23 -12.64 -0.41
CA PRO A 119 -11.28 -13.30 -1.15
C PRO A 119 -12.25 -14.11 -0.29
N VAL A 120 -11.94 -14.37 0.97
CA VAL A 120 -12.81 -15.09 1.90
C VAL A 120 -13.84 -14.15 2.54
N THR A 121 -13.37 -12.99 3.03
CA THR A 121 -14.24 -11.99 3.64
C THR A 121 -14.81 -10.99 2.63
N LEU A 122 -14.32 -11.01 1.39
CA LEU A 122 -14.68 -10.08 0.31
C LEU A 122 -14.48 -8.62 0.71
N GLN A 123 -13.33 -8.32 1.31
CA GLN A 123 -12.99 -6.99 1.81
C GLN A 123 -11.53 -6.67 1.56
N PHE A 124 -11.23 -5.37 1.53
CA PHE A 124 -9.86 -4.86 1.57
C PHE A 124 -9.43 -4.53 3.00
N TYR A 125 -8.18 -4.83 3.31
CA TYR A 125 -7.55 -4.53 4.59
C TYR A 125 -6.31 -3.67 4.38
N ARG A 126 -6.25 -2.58 5.14
CA ARG A 126 -5.13 -1.63 5.07
C ARG A 126 -3.86 -2.23 5.65
N VAL A 127 -2.74 -2.07 4.93
CA VAL A 127 -1.42 -2.54 5.34
C VAL A 127 -0.66 -1.38 5.99
N GLU A 128 -0.55 -1.39 7.32
CA GLU A 128 0.02 -0.27 8.09
C GLU A 128 1.49 0.03 7.73
N ALA A 129 2.30 -0.99 7.43
CA ALA A 129 3.70 -0.80 7.11
C ALA A 129 3.93 0.11 5.89
N PHE A 130 2.97 0.19 4.96
CA PHE A 130 3.06 1.07 3.79
C PHE A 130 3.06 2.56 4.14
N GLU A 131 2.54 2.98 5.29
CA GLU A 131 2.59 4.38 5.73
C GLU A 131 4.02 4.91 5.89
N ASN A 132 4.98 4.03 6.13
CA ASN A 132 6.39 4.37 6.31
C ASN A 132 7.22 4.22 5.03
N MET A 133 6.62 3.76 3.95
CA MET A 133 7.32 3.56 2.68
C MET A 133 7.09 4.73 1.74
N VAL A 134 8.09 4.99 0.92
CA VAL A 134 8.01 5.91 -0.21
C VAL A 134 8.45 5.15 -1.47
N GLU A 135 7.69 5.31 -2.55
CA GLU A 135 8.01 4.73 -3.86
C GLU A 135 8.46 3.26 -3.77
N PRO A 136 7.69 2.36 -3.12
CA PRO A 136 8.13 0.99 -2.88
C PRO A 136 8.33 0.23 -4.18
N SER A 137 9.37 -0.60 -4.22
CA SER A 137 9.66 -1.55 -5.28
C SER A 137 9.39 -2.98 -4.82
N PHE A 138 8.97 -3.83 -5.76
CA PHE A 138 8.49 -5.18 -5.50
C PHE A 138 9.38 -6.19 -6.20
N ASP A 139 9.97 -7.09 -5.45
CA ASP A 139 10.70 -8.26 -5.95
C ASP A 139 9.81 -9.49 -5.83
N GLU A 140 9.23 -9.92 -6.95
CA GLU A 140 8.31 -11.06 -6.99
C GLU A 140 9.02 -12.40 -6.77
N GLU A 141 10.31 -12.50 -7.14
CA GLU A 141 11.10 -13.71 -6.97
C GLU A 141 11.45 -13.92 -5.50
N GLN A 142 11.95 -12.89 -4.84
CA GLN A 142 12.32 -12.92 -3.42
C GLN A 142 11.13 -12.70 -2.49
N LYS A 143 9.99 -12.28 -3.02
CA LYS A 143 8.79 -11.85 -2.27
C LYS A 143 9.12 -10.77 -1.25
N GLU A 144 9.83 -9.76 -1.71
CA GLU A 144 10.30 -8.62 -0.92
C GLU A 144 9.71 -7.32 -1.43
N ILE A 145 9.50 -6.39 -0.50
CA ILE A 145 9.16 -5.02 -0.81
C ILE A 145 10.26 -4.14 -0.21
N SER A 146 10.82 -3.25 -1.02
CA SER A 146 11.89 -2.36 -0.58
C SER A 146 11.52 -0.90 -0.83
N THR A 147 12.08 -0.02 -0.01
CA THR A 147 11.93 1.41 -0.13
C THR A 147 13.25 2.11 0.20
N VAL A 148 13.45 3.30 -0.37
CA VAL A 148 14.60 4.16 -0.10
C VAL A 148 14.07 5.50 0.39
N VAL A 149 14.19 5.74 1.68
CA VAL A 149 13.65 6.92 2.35
C VAL A 149 14.75 7.96 2.57
N ARG A 150 14.49 9.20 2.19
CA ARG A 150 15.38 10.32 2.51
C ARG A 150 15.32 10.59 4.02
N ASP A 151 16.49 10.64 4.64
CA ASP A 151 16.68 11.02 6.05
C ASP A 151 17.49 12.31 6.12
N GLY A 152 16.80 13.43 6.00
CA GLY A 152 17.40 14.74 5.81
C GLY A 152 18.04 14.90 4.43
N TYR A 153 19.03 15.79 4.34
CA TYR A 153 19.71 16.08 3.09
C TYR A 153 20.92 15.18 2.83
N GLU A 154 21.48 14.59 3.87
CA GLU A 154 22.76 13.88 3.81
C GLU A 154 22.64 12.37 3.78
N TYR A 155 21.49 11.81 4.14
CA TYR A 155 21.34 10.38 4.33
C TYR A 155 20.16 9.81 3.56
N VAL A 156 20.28 8.52 3.25
CA VAL A 156 19.19 7.66 2.81
C VAL A 156 19.12 6.43 3.70
N VAL A 157 17.91 5.91 3.87
CA VAL A 157 17.67 4.66 4.56
C VAL A 157 17.07 3.66 3.58
N TYR A 158 17.76 2.56 3.36
CA TYR A 158 17.29 1.42 2.59
C TYR A 158 16.58 0.47 3.52
N GLU A 159 15.34 0.16 3.23
CA GLU A 159 14.54 -0.75 4.04
C GLU A 159 13.97 -1.87 3.17
N THR A 160 13.95 -3.09 3.70
CA THR A 160 13.35 -4.25 3.07
C THR A 160 12.32 -4.87 3.99
N TYR A 161 11.19 -5.25 3.43
CA TYR A 161 10.05 -5.82 4.13
C TYR A 161 9.69 -7.17 3.54
N LYS A 162 9.26 -8.10 4.39
CA LYS A 162 8.71 -9.40 4.00
C LYS A 162 7.42 -9.69 4.76
N TRP A 163 6.54 -10.41 4.10
CA TRP A 163 5.35 -10.95 4.74
C TRP A 163 5.73 -12.11 5.66
N LYS A 164 5.35 -12.00 6.93
CA LYS A 164 5.54 -13.04 7.95
C LYS A 164 4.25 -13.22 8.72
N ASN A 165 3.66 -14.40 8.62
CA ASN A 165 2.39 -14.71 9.31
C ASN A 165 1.29 -13.68 9.01
N GLY A 166 1.14 -13.27 7.75
CA GLY A 166 0.11 -12.31 7.32
C GLY A 166 0.38 -10.87 7.70
N VAL A 167 1.57 -10.54 8.19
CA VAL A 167 2.01 -9.19 8.56
C VAL A 167 3.22 -8.81 7.73
N LEU A 168 3.20 -7.62 7.15
CA LEU A 168 4.35 -7.06 6.46
C LEU A 168 5.31 -6.47 7.50
N LYS A 169 6.50 -7.08 7.62
CA LYS A 169 7.52 -6.71 8.61
C LYS A 169 8.81 -6.29 7.96
N GLN A 170 9.41 -5.24 8.49
CA GLN A 170 10.78 -4.85 8.14
C GLN A 170 11.76 -5.96 8.54
N VAL A 171 12.56 -6.40 7.58
CA VAL A 171 13.58 -7.45 7.78
C VAL A 171 15.00 -6.91 7.70
N SER A 172 15.19 -5.75 7.07
CA SER A 172 16.48 -5.06 7.07
C SER A 172 16.30 -3.55 7.01
N SER A 173 17.30 -2.83 7.55
CA SER A 173 17.43 -1.39 7.44
C SER A 173 18.91 -1.03 7.39
N LYS A 174 19.29 -0.19 6.41
CA LYS A 174 20.65 0.31 6.26
C LYS A 174 20.63 1.81 5.97
N ARG A 175 21.31 2.59 6.79
CA ARG A 175 21.47 4.03 6.61
C ARG A 175 22.81 4.31 5.93
N GLU A 176 22.80 5.09 4.88
CA GLU A 176 24.00 5.49 4.15
C GLU A 176 24.06 7.01 3.97
N LYS A 177 25.28 7.57 4.01
CA LYS A 177 25.53 8.97 3.69
C LYS A 177 25.54 9.13 2.14
N LEU A 178 24.86 10.16 1.66
CA LEU A 178 24.72 10.42 0.21
C LEU A 178 25.98 11.01 -0.43
N PHE A 179 26.76 11.76 0.36
CA PHE A 179 27.95 12.41 -0.11
C PHE A 179 29.09 12.08 0.87
N ASP A 180 30.15 11.51 0.38
CA ASP A 180 31.40 11.51 1.13
C ASP A 180 31.95 12.94 1.09
N ASP A 181 32.31 13.48 2.26
CA ASP A 181 33.03 14.74 2.36
C ASP A 181 34.48 14.52 1.88
N ASP A 182 34.65 14.12 0.62
CA ASP A 182 35.95 14.14 -0.04
C ASP A 182 36.30 15.62 -0.37
N ASN A 183 36.46 16.40 0.66
CA ASN A 183 37.30 17.55 0.63
C ASN A 183 38.74 17.04 0.87
N GLY A 184 39.28 16.39 -0.16
CA GLY A 184 40.73 16.19 -0.27
C GLY A 184 41.42 17.53 -0.24
N ASP A 185 42.38 17.67 0.65
CA ASP A 185 43.35 18.73 0.76
C ASP A 185 44.04 19.04 -0.56
#